data_e9955f3b97932c68b208fba19cd39a9e
#
_entry.id   e9955f3b97932c68b208fba19cd39a9e
#
_cell.length_a   1.000
_cell.length_b   1.000
_cell.length_c   1.000
_cell.angle_alpha   90.00
_cell.angle_beta   90.00
_cell.angle_gamma   90.00
#
_symmetry.space_group_name_H-M   'P 1'
#
loop_
_entity.id
_entity.type
_entity.pdbx_description
1 polymer ?
#
loop_
_entity_poly.entity_id
_entity_poly.type
_entity_poly.pdbx_seq_one_letter_code
_entity_poly.pdbx_strand_id
1 'polypeptide(L)'
;MISVNDVNVVKTNTILSQLESAIITKQPFGLVRFGDGTIKAIHSFLTNDIEQIAEISKQEGIPIQNFERIIEFWKTSANLCDYIDTPEVYFSGKFWERTRKKKKQMSEKTLKRLKEWKKLYDRIGITNENYCNPEVNYLSCILRTNMKTLPDIMKNRKICCITSRIDVKIKLGRMYDIDLVKIPGKNENQYISFNRIINLIDNKATKYDLWLIAAGELGRIYPGLIKFKGGRAFDVGSLIDFWCTREVPSRLKPYMQETIHSPLKLILTEEGMEFYNYI
;
A
#
# COMPACT_ATOMS: atom_id res chain seq x y z
N MET A 1 -13.69 6.95 -13.24
CA MET A 1 -13.12 5.73 -13.83
C MET A 1 -12.36 6.16 -15.07
N ILE A 2 -11.10 5.83 -15.19
CA ILE A 2 -10.30 6.08 -16.40
C ILE A 2 -10.01 4.69 -16.95
N SER A 3 -10.75 4.28 -17.98
CA SER A 3 -10.41 3.06 -18.73
C SER A 3 -9.28 3.40 -19.70
N VAL A 4 -8.21 2.64 -19.62
CA VAL A 4 -7.09 2.75 -20.54
C VAL A 4 -6.81 1.35 -21.07
N ASN A 5 -7.39 1.03 -22.22
CA ASN A 5 -7.16 -0.23 -22.94
C ASN A 5 -7.10 -1.45 -21.97
N ASP A 6 -8.22 -1.82 -21.38
CA ASP A 6 -8.40 -2.98 -20.51
C ASP A 6 -7.83 -2.88 -19.08
N VAL A 7 -7.33 -1.72 -18.67
CA VAL A 7 -6.90 -1.48 -17.27
C VAL A 7 -7.84 -0.47 -16.62
N ASN A 8 -8.50 -0.90 -15.54
CA ASN A 8 -9.42 -0.05 -14.79
C ASN A 8 -8.68 0.61 -13.63
N VAL A 9 -8.38 1.90 -13.72
CA VAL A 9 -7.73 2.64 -12.63
C VAL A 9 -8.76 3.41 -11.83
N VAL A 10 -8.95 3.03 -10.58
CA VAL A 10 -9.93 3.61 -9.68
C VAL A 10 -9.34 4.81 -8.96
N LYS A 11 -10.13 5.87 -8.82
CA LYS A 11 -9.68 7.10 -8.14
C LYS A 11 -9.54 6.89 -6.62
N THR A 12 -8.55 7.54 -6.02
CA THR A 12 -8.28 7.54 -4.57
C THR A 12 -9.53 7.77 -3.73
N ASN A 13 -10.34 8.78 -4.06
CA ASN A 13 -11.56 9.09 -3.31
C ASN A 13 -12.57 7.98 -3.30
N THR A 14 -12.75 7.31 -4.42
CA THR A 14 -13.66 6.17 -4.52
C THR A 14 -13.21 5.06 -3.59
N ILE A 15 -11.91 4.79 -3.54
CA ILE A 15 -11.34 3.74 -2.68
C ILE A 15 -11.50 4.10 -1.20
N LEU A 16 -11.19 5.33 -0.82
CA LEU A 16 -11.34 5.78 0.58
C LEU A 16 -12.81 5.79 1.02
N SER A 17 -13.72 6.22 0.14
CA SER A 17 -15.17 6.16 0.43
C SER A 17 -15.66 4.72 0.57
N GLN A 18 -15.15 3.80 -0.24
CA GLN A 18 -15.51 2.38 -0.15
C GLN A 18 -14.90 1.72 1.10
N LEU A 19 -13.66 2.05 1.46
CA LEU A 19 -13.05 1.60 2.71
C LEU A 19 -13.88 2.08 3.91
N GLU A 20 -14.25 3.35 3.93
CA GLU A 20 -15.07 3.89 5.01
C GLU A 20 -16.45 3.21 5.10
N SER A 21 -17.11 3.07 3.96
CA SER A 21 -18.38 2.34 3.86
C SER A 21 -18.24 0.91 4.38
N ALA A 22 -17.19 0.20 3.98
CA ALA A 22 -16.90 -1.16 4.42
C ALA A 22 -16.69 -1.24 5.94
N ILE A 23 -16.02 -0.24 6.54
CA ILE A 23 -15.84 -0.15 7.99
C ILE A 23 -17.20 0.05 8.69
N ILE A 24 -18.01 0.99 8.22
CA ILE A 24 -19.32 1.31 8.81
C ILE A 24 -20.28 0.11 8.70
N THR A 25 -20.33 -0.51 7.53
CA THR A 25 -21.24 -1.64 7.25
C THR A 25 -20.67 -3.00 7.66
N LYS A 26 -19.44 -3.02 8.21
CA LYS A 26 -18.70 -4.22 8.58
C LYS A 26 -18.50 -5.22 7.42
N GLN A 27 -18.49 -4.72 6.19
CA GLN A 27 -18.20 -5.53 5.00
C GLN A 27 -16.70 -5.77 4.86
N PRO A 28 -16.28 -6.92 4.32
CA PRO A 28 -14.86 -7.17 4.04
C PRO A 28 -14.30 -6.16 3.03
N PHE A 29 -13.04 -5.77 3.22
CA PHE A 29 -12.33 -4.91 2.28
C PHE A 29 -10.84 -5.27 2.25
N GLY A 30 -10.23 -5.24 1.07
CA GLY A 30 -8.81 -5.49 0.91
C GLY A 30 -8.18 -4.61 -0.16
N LEU A 31 -7.09 -3.93 0.20
CA LEU A 31 -6.20 -3.27 -0.74
C LEU A 31 -4.80 -3.79 -0.52
N VAL A 32 -4.21 -4.38 -1.57
CA VAL A 32 -2.83 -4.86 -1.57
C VAL A 32 -1.96 -3.96 -2.44
N ARG A 33 -0.73 -3.74 -2.00
CA ARG A 33 0.26 -2.95 -2.72
C ARG A 33 1.32 -3.83 -3.35
N PHE A 34 1.42 -3.81 -4.68
CA PHE A 34 2.51 -4.43 -5.41
C PHE A 34 3.52 -3.36 -5.83
N GLY A 35 4.58 -3.24 -5.05
CA GLY A 35 5.67 -2.28 -5.31
C GLY A 35 6.70 -2.81 -6.30
N ASP A 36 7.75 -2.02 -6.54
CA ASP A 36 8.84 -2.36 -7.46
C ASP A 36 9.55 -3.67 -7.07
N GLY A 37 9.69 -3.94 -5.75
CA GLY A 37 10.26 -5.19 -5.24
C GLY A 37 9.45 -6.41 -5.64
N THR A 38 8.12 -6.33 -5.51
CA THR A 38 7.20 -7.41 -5.91
C THR A 38 7.28 -7.69 -7.41
N ILE A 39 7.30 -6.62 -8.24
CA ILE A 39 7.43 -6.75 -9.71
C ILE A 39 8.74 -7.41 -10.08
N LYS A 40 9.85 -6.97 -9.46
CA LYS A 40 11.17 -7.56 -9.67
C LYS A 40 11.17 -9.04 -9.30
N ALA A 41 10.55 -9.40 -8.18
CA ALA A 41 10.45 -10.78 -7.71
C ALA A 41 9.63 -11.66 -8.68
N ILE A 42 8.46 -11.17 -9.14
CA ILE A 42 7.65 -11.88 -10.13
C ILE A 42 8.41 -12.07 -11.43
N HIS A 43 9.09 -11.03 -11.92
CA HIS A 43 9.89 -11.13 -13.14
C HIS A 43 11.00 -12.18 -13.00
N SER A 44 11.77 -12.14 -11.92
CA SER A 44 12.86 -13.09 -11.66
C SER A 44 12.35 -14.53 -11.56
N PHE A 45 11.18 -14.73 -10.93
CA PHE A 45 10.53 -16.04 -10.87
C PHE A 45 10.15 -16.54 -12.27
N LEU A 46 9.53 -15.71 -13.09
CA LEU A 46 9.09 -16.06 -14.44
C LEU A 46 10.22 -16.28 -15.44
N THR A 47 11.40 -15.70 -15.19
CA THR A 47 12.61 -15.85 -16.01
C THR A 47 13.58 -16.88 -15.45
N ASN A 48 13.26 -17.49 -14.31
CA ASN A 48 14.11 -18.42 -13.57
C ASN A 48 15.48 -17.83 -13.24
N ASP A 49 15.53 -16.54 -12.87
CA ASP A 49 16.73 -15.83 -12.45
C ASP A 49 17.05 -16.17 -10.98
N ILE A 50 17.77 -17.27 -10.78
CA ILE A 50 18.06 -17.85 -9.46
C ILE A 50 18.92 -16.89 -8.61
N GLU A 51 19.85 -16.15 -9.21
CA GLU A 51 20.71 -15.19 -8.49
C GLU A 51 19.86 -14.06 -7.91
N GLN A 52 18.97 -13.50 -8.73
CA GLN A 52 18.08 -12.44 -8.29
C GLN A 52 17.04 -12.93 -7.27
N ILE A 53 16.54 -14.15 -7.42
CA ILE A 53 15.64 -14.78 -6.42
C ILE A 53 16.38 -14.93 -5.09
N ALA A 54 17.64 -15.39 -5.10
CA ALA A 54 18.44 -15.54 -3.89
C ALA A 54 18.71 -14.17 -3.21
N GLU A 55 18.99 -13.14 -3.99
CA GLU A 55 19.17 -11.77 -3.46
C GLU A 55 17.88 -11.25 -2.78
N ILE A 56 16.73 -11.38 -3.43
CA ILE A 56 15.43 -10.95 -2.89
C ILE A 56 15.10 -11.77 -1.63
N SER A 57 15.30 -13.08 -1.68
CA SER A 57 15.08 -13.98 -0.54
C SER A 57 15.88 -13.54 0.68
N LYS A 58 17.15 -13.18 0.48
CA LYS A 58 18.03 -12.68 1.54
C LYS A 58 17.56 -11.32 2.07
N GLN A 59 17.20 -10.39 1.20
CA GLN A 59 16.77 -9.03 1.59
C GLN A 59 15.45 -9.04 2.38
N GLU A 60 14.51 -9.89 1.99
CA GLU A 60 13.17 -9.96 2.59
C GLU A 60 13.07 -11.04 3.68
N GLY A 61 14.15 -11.80 3.91
CA GLY A 61 14.17 -12.88 4.89
C GLY A 61 13.21 -14.01 4.57
N ILE A 62 13.01 -14.30 3.28
CA ILE A 62 12.17 -15.39 2.77
C ILE A 62 13.09 -16.56 2.39
N PRO A 63 12.92 -17.76 2.96
CA PRO A 63 13.70 -18.92 2.54
C PRO A 63 13.49 -19.19 1.04
N ILE A 64 14.58 -19.41 0.28
CA ILE A 64 14.52 -19.56 -1.17
C ILE A 64 13.60 -20.70 -1.61
N GLN A 65 13.57 -21.80 -0.86
CA GLN A 65 12.69 -22.94 -1.12
C GLN A 65 11.19 -22.62 -0.96
N ASN A 66 10.85 -21.48 -0.33
CA ASN A 66 9.47 -21.03 -0.16
C ASN A 66 9.08 -19.95 -1.18
N PHE A 67 10.00 -19.54 -2.06
CA PHE A 67 9.79 -18.39 -2.93
C PHE A 67 8.59 -18.57 -3.87
N GLU A 68 8.50 -19.73 -4.54
CA GLU A 68 7.35 -20.08 -5.38
C GLU A 68 6.02 -20.02 -4.59
N ARG A 69 6.01 -20.60 -3.40
CA ARG A 69 4.82 -20.58 -2.53
C ARG A 69 4.42 -19.16 -2.14
N ILE A 70 5.38 -18.25 -1.96
CA ILE A 70 5.11 -16.83 -1.67
C ILE A 70 4.48 -16.15 -2.89
N ILE A 71 4.96 -16.42 -4.10
CA ILE A 71 4.34 -15.91 -5.34
C ILE A 71 2.89 -16.37 -5.45
N GLU A 72 2.60 -17.64 -5.17
CA GLU A 72 1.22 -18.17 -5.15
C GLU A 72 0.34 -17.48 -4.10
N PHE A 73 0.88 -17.17 -2.93
CA PHE A 73 0.16 -16.43 -1.91
C PHE A 73 -0.10 -14.97 -2.33
N TRP A 74 0.86 -14.31 -3.00
CA TRP A 74 0.64 -12.97 -3.56
C TRP A 74 -0.46 -12.97 -4.60
N LYS A 75 -0.44 -13.93 -5.53
CA LYS A 75 -1.51 -14.12 -6.52
C LYS A 75 -2.87 -14.27 -5.84
N THR A 76 -2.96 -15.17 -4.87
CA THR A 76 -4.19 -15.42 -4.14
C THR A 76 -4.68 -14.16 -3.42
N SER A 77 -3.78 -13.46 -2.72
CA SER A 77 -4.12 -12.22 -2.03
C SER A 77 -4.61 -11.13 -3.00
N ALA A 78 -3.93 -10.94 -4.13
CA ALA A 78 -4.31 -9.97 -5.15
C ALA A 78 -5.70 -10.25 -5.73
N ASN A 79 -6.02 -11.53 -5.98
CA ASN A 79 -7.32 -11.94 -6.51
C ASN A 79 -8.45 -11.81 -5.47
N LEU A 80 -8.13 -11.91 -4.19
CA LEU A 80 -9.10 -11.72 -3.10
C LEU A 80 -9.33 -10.24 -2.75
N CYS A 81 -8.36 -9.37 -2.98
CA CYS A 81 -8.50 -7.94 -2.68
C CYS A 81 -9.48 -7.23 -3.63
N ASP A 82 -10.04 -6.10 -3.18
CA ASP A 82 -10.86 -5.23 -4.04
C ASP A 82 -9.98 -4.45 -5.01
N TYR A 83 -8.76 -4.09 -4.54
CA TYR A 83 -7.84 -3.24 -5.31
C TYR A 83 -6.40 -3.71 -5.20
N ILE A 84 -5.67 -3.54 -6.31
CA ILE A 84 -4.22 -3.67 -6.38
C ILE A 84 -3.63 -2.28 -6.58
N ASP A 85 -2.79 -1.82 -5.64
CA ASP A 85 -2.04 -0.59 -5.81
C ASP A 85 -0.92 -0.77 -6.83
N THR A 86 -0.87 0.13 -7.79
CA THR A 86 0.13 0.11 -8.86
C THR A 86 1.46 0.69 -8.36
N PRO A 87 2.63 0.20 -8.83
CA PRO A 87 3.92 0.70 -8.38
C PRO A 87 4.18 2.19 -8.67
N GLU A 88 4.89 2.85 -7.79
CA GLU A 88 5.18 4.30 -7.78
C GLU A 88 5.91 4.85 -9.01
N VAL A 89 6.51 4.00 -9.82
CA VAL A 89 7.28 4.40 -11.02
C VAL A 89 6.47 5.25 -12.01
N TYR A 90 5.15 5.29 -11.85
CA TYR A 90 4.24 6.09 -12.70
C TYR A 90 4.16 7.56 -12.31
N PHE A 91 4.61 7.92 -11.10
CA PHE A 91 4.43 9.25 -10.50
C PHE A 91 5.72 10.06 -10.40
N SER A 92 6.70 9.84 -11.30
CA SER A 92 7.78 10.83 -11.41
C SER A 92 7.15 12.19 -11.75
N GLY A 93 7.55 13.27 -11.05
CA GLY A 93 6.95 14.62 -11.06
C GLY A 93 6.57 15.22 -12.42
N LYS A 94 7.11 14.70 -13.53
CA LYS A 94 6.72 15.05 -14.89
C LYS A 94 5.26 14.71 -15.27
N PHE A 95 4.59 13.83 -14.50
CA PHE A 95 3.17 13.53 -14.70
C PHE A 95 2.28 14.69 -14.24
N TRP A 96 2.56 15.30 -13.09
CA TRP A 96 1.76 16.39 -12.51
C TRP A 96 1.88 17.71 -13.26
N GLU A 97 3.05 18.06 -13.78
CA GLU A 97 3.22 19.26 -14.61
C GLU A 97 2.40 19.19 -15.90
N ARG A 98 2.28 18.01 -16.51
CA ARG A 98 1.54 17.84 -17.77
C ARG A 98 0.02 17.77 -17.59
N THR A 99 -0.47 17.28 -16.45
CA THR A 99 -1.92 17.19 -16.19
C THR A 99 -2.56 18.52 -15.84
N ARG A 100 -1.80 19.52 -15.37
CA ARG A 100 -2.31 20.88 -15.17
C ARG A 100 -2.61 21.62 -16.47
N LYS A 101 -1.91 21.34 -17.56
CA LYS A 101 -2.02 22.09 -18.84
C LYS A 101 -2.72 21.35 -19.97
N LYS A 102 -2.88 20.04 -19.93
CA LYS A 102 -3.57 19.26 -20.99
C LYS A 102 -4.44 18.17 -20.38
N LYS A 103 -5.70 18.13 -20.80
CA LYS A 103 -6.69 17.08 -20.44
C LYS A 103 -6.05 15.68 -20.36
N LYS A 104 -5.91 15.17 -19.10
CA LYS A 104 -6.03 13.79 -18.67
C LYS A 104 -5.60 12.65 -19.64
N GLN A 105 -4.50 12.75 -20.31
CA GLN A 105 -3.94 11.57 -20.98
C GLN A 105 -2.74 11.07 -20.18
N MET A 106 -2.82 9.80 -19.77
CA MET A 106 -1.68 9.10 -19.20
C MET A 106 -0.56 9.08 -20.25
N SER A 107 0.71 9.36 -19.86
CA SER A 107 1.78 9.39 -20.84
C SER A 107 1.93 7.99 -21.48
N GLU A 108 2.29 7.92 -22.77
CA GLU A 108 2.50 6.65 -23.48
C GLU A 108 3.48 5.74 -22.76
N LYS A 109 4.51 6.33 -22.12
CA LYS A 109 5.49 5.59 -21.32
C LYS A 109 4.86 4.93 -20.10
N THR A 110 3.95 5.62 -19.43
CA THR A 110 3.20 5.08 -18.28
C THR A 110 2.30 3.95 -18.71
N LEU A 111 1.57 4.14 -19.81
CA LEU A 111 0.71 3.13 -20.43
C LEU A 111 1.47 1.87 -20.82
N LYS A 112 2.64 2.04 -21.46
CA LYS A 112 3.49 0.91 -21.85
C LYS A 112 3.90 0.09 -20.62
N ARG A 113 4.30 0.74 -19.53
CA ARG A 113 4.67 0.05 -18.28
C ARG A 113 3.50 -0.68 -17.63
N LEU A 114 2.32 -0.05 -17.54
CA LEU A 114 1.12 -0.73 -17.04
C LEU A 114 0.82 -2.01 -17.82
N LYS A 115 0.92 -1.95 -19.15
CA LYS A 115 0.72 -3.13 -20.00
C LYS A 115 1.78 -4.21 -19.76
N GLU A 116 3.03 -3.82 -19.55
CA GLU A 116 4.12 -4.75 -19.20
C GLU A 116 3.85 -5.44 -17.86
N TRP A 117 3.38 -4.72 -16.86
CA TRP A 117 3.07 -5.28 -15.55
C TRP A 117 1.81 -6.12 -15.56
N LYS A 118 0.76 -5.68 -16.26
CA LYS A 118 -0.40 -6.53 -16.47
C LYS A 118 -0.02 -7.87 -17.08
N LYS A 119 0.86 -7.89 -18.07
CA LYS A 119 1.38 -9.14 -18.63
C LYS A 119 2.08 -10.03 -17.62
N LEU A 120 2.85 -9.45 -16.68
CA LEU A 120 3.49 -10.23 -15.62
C LEU A 120 2.45 -10.79 -14.66
N TYR A 121 1.45 -10.00 -14.28
CA TYR A 121 0.34 -10.45 -13.43
C TYR A 121 -0.47 -11.56 -14.09
N ASP A 122 -0.84 -11.39 -15.36
CA ASP A 122 -1.56 -12.41 -16.14
C ASP A 122 -0.78 -13.73 -16.19
N ARG A 123 0.56 -13.67 -16.36
CA ARG A 123 1.43 -14.87 -16.41
C ARG A 123 1.47 -15.64 -15.09
N ILE A 124 1.32 -14.98 -13.95
CA ILE A 124 1.24 -15.65 -12.64
C ILE A 124 -0.21 -15.93 -12.22
N GLY A 125 -1.21 -15.57 -13.02
CA GLY A 125 -2.62 -15.85 -12.79
C GLY A 125 -3.31 -14.85 -11.84
N ILE A 126 -2.86 -13.59 -11.81
CA ILE A 126 -3.62 -12.50 -11.18
C ILE A 126 -4.70 -12.04 -12.16
N THR A 127 -5.95 -12.21 -11.76
CA THR A 127 -7.16 -11.88 -12.55
C THR A 127 -7.86 -10.63 -12.08
N ASN A 128 -7.45 -10.06 -10.96
CA ASN A 128 -8.03 -8.81 -10.45
C ASN A 128 -7.58 -7.63 -11.33
N GLU A 129 -8.55 -6.95 -11.94
CA GLU A 129 -8.33 -5.82 -12.86
C GLU A 129 -8.59 -4.45 -12.22
N ASN A 130 -8.91 -4.40 -10.93
CA ASN A 130 -9.15 -3.16 -10.20
C ASN A 130 -7.83 -2.58 -9.67
N TYR A 131 -7.19 -1.79 -10.50
CA TYR A 131 -5.96 -1.11 -10.10
C TYR A 131 -6.27 0.23 -9.45
N CYS A 132 -5.48 0.60 -8.45
CA CYS A 132 -5.54 1.92 -7.86
C CYS A 132 -4.26 2.70 -8.10
N ASN A 133 -4.39 4.01 -7.93
CA ASN A 133 -3.29 4.92 -8.00
C ASN A 133 -2.52 4.87 -6.67
N PRO A 134 -1.17 4.77 -6.65
CA PRO A 134 -0.36 4.87 -5.43
C PRO A 134 -0.59 6.16 -4.63
N GLU A 135 -1.20 7.19 -5.21
CA GLU A 135 -1.71 8.34 -4.47
C GLU A 135 -2.61 7.97 -3.28
N VAL A 136 -3.31 6.82 -3.35
CA VAL A 136 -4.11 6.30 -2.25
C VAL A 136 -3.26 6.15 -1.00
N ASN A 137 -2.01 5.70 -1.15
CA ASN A 137 -1.12 5.44 -0.02
C ASN A 137 -0.39 6.69 0.49
N TYR A 138 -0.11 7.68 -0.37
CA TYR A 138 0.74 8.81 0.00
C TYR A 138 -0.01 10.14 0.05
N LEU A 139 -0.82 10.44 -0.94
CA LEU A 139 -1.48 11.75 -1.02
C LEU A 139 -2.73 11.83 -0.13
N SER A 140 -3.43 10.73 0.06
CA SER A 140 -4.57 10.70 0.98
C SER A 140 -4.20 11.00 2.44
N CYS A 141 -2.91 10.91 2.76
CA CYS A 141 -2.41 11.17 4.10
C CYS A 141 -1.74 12.53 4.26
N ILE A 142 -1.41 13.19 3.15
CA ILE A 142 -0.63 14.44 3.13
C ILE A 142 -1.48 15.61 2.64
N LEU A 143 -2.37 15.35 1.67
CA LEU A 143 -3.17 16.40 1.05
C LEU A 143 -4.59 16.39 1.66
N ARG A 144 -4.86 17.31 2.59
CA ARG A 144 -6.22 17.72 2.86
C ARG A 144 -6.72 18.51 1.65
N THR A 145 -7.30 17.78 0.73
CA THR A 145 -8.30 18.35 -0.18
C THR A 145 -9.63 18.31 0.56
N ASN A 146 -10.70 18.88 0.02
CA ASN A 146 -12.07 18.77 0.58
C ASN A 146 -12.57 17.32 0.67
N MET A 147 -11.67 16.35 0.80
CA MET A 147 -11.89 14.92 0.75
C MET A 147 -11.43 14.28 2.04
N LYS A 148 -12.18 13.31 2.50
CA LYS A 148 -11.83 12.48 3.64
C LYS A 148 -10.50 11.76 3.38
N THR A 149 -9.62 11.79 4.36
CA THR A 149 -8.30 11.14 4.29
C THR A 149 -8.28 9.83 5.06
N LEU A 150 -7.27 8.99 4.87
CA LEU A 150 -7.10 7.77 5.68
C LEU A 150 -6.99 8.07 7.18
N PRO A 151 -6.25 9.11 7.64
CA PRO A 151 -6.29 9.56 9.02
C PRO A 151 -7.69 9.89 9.55
N ASP A 152 -8.55 10.51 8.74
CA ASP A 152 -9.94 10.80 9.15
C ASP A 152 -10.77 9.52 9.30
N ILE A 153 -10.55 8.55 8.41
CA ILE A 153 -11.22 7.23 8.47
C ILE A 153 -10.77 6.46 9.72
N MET A 154 -9.53 6.65 10.16
CA MET A 154 -8.98 5.97 11.34
C MET A 154 -9.52 6.50 12.68
N LYS A 155 -10.06 7.72 12.73
CA LYS A 155 -10.59 8.32 13.96
C LYS A 155 -11.70 7.48 14.57
N ASN A 156 -11.62 7.27 15.90
CA ASN A 156 -12.60 6.50 16.68
C ASN A 156 -12.80 5.05 16.17
N ARG A 157 -11.75 4.45 15.62
CA ARG A 157 -11.74 3.07 15.11
C ARG A 157 -10.69 2.25 15.83
N LYS A 158 -10.98 0.98 16.03
CA LYS A 158 -10.03 0.02 16.54
C LYS A 158 -9.15 -0.52 15.42
N ILE A 159 -7.87 -0.23 15.48
CA ILE A 159 -6.91 -0.50 14.41
C ILE A 159 -5.90 -1.56 14.84
N CYS A 160 -5.55 -2.45 13.95
CA CYS A 160 -4.39 -3.32 14.11
C CYS A 160 -3.33 -2.95 13.08
N CYS A 161 -2.10 -2.70 13.50
CA CYS A 161 -0.99 -2.39 12.59
C CYS A 161 0.04 -3.52 12.61
N ILE A 162 0.30 -4.15 11.46
CA ILE A 162 1.38 -5.14 11.28
C ILE A 162 2.58 -4.43 10.68
N THR A 163 3.67 -4.28 11.46
CA THR A 163 4.87 -3.56 11.01
C THR A 163 6.09 -3.93 11.85
N SER A 164 7.28 -3.67 11.32
CA SER A 164 8.54 -3.72 12.09
C SER A 164 8.78 -2.48 12.98
N ARG A 165 8.01 -1.40 12.77
CA ARG A 165 8.15 -0.13 13.48
C ARG A 165 7.47 -0.18 14.83
N ILE A 166 8.26 -0.25 15.91
CA ILE A 166 7.74 -0.27 17.28
C ILE A 166 7.22 1.10 17.75
N ASP A 167 7.75 2.16 17.20
CA ASP A 167 7.38 3.54 17.50
C ASP A 167 5.98 3.95 17.03
N VAL A 168 5.35 3.16 16.14
CA VAL A 168 3.93 3.33 15.72
C VAL A 168 3.00 3.41 16.93
N LYS A 169 3.15 2.49 17.89
CA LYS A 169 2.32 2.47 19.11
C LYS A 169 2.45 3.76 19.91
N ILE A 170 3.66 4.30 20.02
CA ILE A 170 3.94 5.52 20.79
C ILE A 170 3.41 6.75 20.04
N LYS A 171 3.62 6.82 18.74
CA LYS A 171 3.34 8.00 17.92
C LYS A 171 1.88 8.08 17.49
N LEU A 172 1.36 7.01 16.90
CA LEU A 172 -0.03 6.99 16.44
C LEU A 172 -1.01 6.61 17.53
N GLY A 173 -0.59 5.85 18.55
CA GLY A 173 -1.44 5.44 19.67
C GLY A 173 -1.90 6.60 20.57
N ARG A 174 -1.31 7.80 20.42
CA ARG A 174 -1.81 9.01 21.08
C ARG A 174 -3.09 9.56 20.43
N MET A 175 -3.32 9.24 19.16
CA MET A 175 -4.43 9.77 18.37
C MET A 175 -5.44 8.70 17.99
N TYR A 176 -5.03 7.44 17.97
CA TYR A 176 -5.82 6.32 17.49
C TYR A 176 -5.73 5.13 18.44
N ASP A 177 -6.81 4.33 18.51
CA ASP A 177 -6.80 3.03 19.21
C ASP A 177 -6.10 1.99 18.33
N ILE A 178 -4.76 1.89 18.50
CA ILE A 178 -3.90 1.02 17.68
C ILE A 178 -3.29 -0.10 18.51
N ASP A 179 -3.57 -1.33 18.12
CA ASP A 179 -2.82 -2.51 18.51
C ASP A 179 -1.66 -2.78 17.52
N LEU A 180 -0.45 -2.96 18.06
CA LEU A 180 0.73 -3.24 17.26
C LEU A 180 1.04 -4.73 17.21
N VAL A 181 1.20 -5.27 16.02
CA VAL A 181 1.73 -6.60 15.74
C VAL A 181 3.12 -6.44 15.14
N LYS A 182 4.13 -6.56 16.01
CA LYS A 182 5.53 -6.43 15.60
C LYS A 182 5.98 -7.62 14.76
N ILE A 183 6.67 -7.33 13.65
CA ILE A 183 7.42 -8.27 12.83
C ILE A 183 8.91 -7.91 12.84
N PRO A 184 9.81 -8.84 12.42
CA PRO A 184 11.20 -8.51 12.18
C PRO A 184 11.38 -7.40 11.14
N GLY A 185 12.48 -6.65 11.21
CA GLY A 185 12.80 -5.59 10.28
C GLY A 185 13.28 -6.11 8.92
N LYS A 186 13.59 -5.16 8.02
CA LYS A 186 14.23 -5.49 6.74
C LYS A 186 15.61 -6.10 7.01
N ASN A 187 16.00 -7.09 6.21
CA ASN A 187 17.20 -7.93 6.37
C ASN A 187 17.21 -8.83 7.63
N GLU A 188 16.15 -8.84 8.40
CA GLU A 188 15.90 -9.83 9.42
C GLU A 188 15.01 -10.93 8.84
N ASN A 189 15.02 -12.12 9.45
CA ASN A 189 14.17 -13.22 8.96
C ASN A 189 12.68 -12.94 9.24
N GLN A 190 12.01 -12.18 8.35
CA GLN A 190 10.59 -11.87 8.48
C GLN A 190 9.70 -13.11 8.43
N TYR A 191 10.15 -14.15 7.71
CA TYR A 191 9.40 -15.40 7.56
C TYR A 191 9.18 -16.11 8.88
N ILE A 192 10.04 -15.91 9.88
CA ILE A 192 9.87 -16.51 11.22
C ILE A 192 8.56 -16.11 11.90
N SER A 193 8.03 -14.92 11.57
CA SER A 193 6.76 -14.42 12.10
C SER A 193 5.54 -14.83 11.27
N PHE A 194 5.74 -15.43 10.10
CA PHE A 194 4.69 -15.67 9.11
C PHE A 194 3.52 -16.48 9.68
N ASN A 195 3.79 -17.68 10.21
CA ASN A 195 2.73 -18.54 10.74
C ASN A 195 2.00 -17.90 11.92
N ARG A 196 2.73 -17.17 12.78
CA ARG A 196 2.12 -16.44 13.90
C ARG A 196 1.14 -15.36 13.41
N ILE A 197 1.49 -14.64 12.33
CA ILE A 197 0.62 -13.63 11.75
C ILE A 197 -0.61 -14.26 11.10
N ILE A 198 -0.43 -15.35 10.35
CA ILE A 198 -1.55 -16.11 9.75
C ILE A 198 -2.54 -16.55 10.85
N ASN A 199 -2.05 -17.19 11.91
CA ASN A 199 -2.89 -17.61 13.03
C ASN A 199 -3.60 -16.44 13.73
N LEU A 200 -2.92 -15.30 13.85
CA LEU A 200 -3.53 -14.09 14.42
C LEU A 200 -4.69 -13.58 13.54
N ILE A 201 -4.49 -13.53 12.22
CA ILE A 201 -5.51 -13.13 11.26
C ILE A 201 -6.69 -14.10 11.30
N ASP A 202 -6.44 -15.41 11.28
CA ASP A 202 -7.48 -16.42 11.36
C ASP A 202 -8.41 -16.25 12.57
N ASN A 203 -7.85 -15.84 13.70
CA ASN A 203 -8.59 -15.70 14.95
C ASN A 203 -9.17 -14.29 15.19
N LYS A 204 -8.67 -13.25 14.50
CA LYS A 204 -8.96 -11.86 14.86
C LYS A 204 -9.28 -10.94 13.68
N ALA A 205 -9.44 -11.46 12.45
CA ALA A 205 -9.64 -10.62 11.26
C ALA A 205 -10.77 -9.60 11.41
N THR A 206 -11.89 -10.00 12.03
CA THR A 206 -13.08 -9.14 12.24
C THR A 206 -13.05 -8.35 13.54
N LYS A 207 -12.07 -8.59 14.43
CA LYS A 207 -11.97 -7.92 15.74
C LYS A 207 -11.65 -6.43 15.61
N TYR A 208 -10.97 -6.05 14.55
CA TYR A 208 -10.52 -4.69 14.27
C TYR A 208 -11.37 -4.08 13.17
N ASP A 209 -11.61 -2.78 13.29
CA ASP A 209 -12.30 -2.02 12.24
C ASP A 209 -11.43 -1.93 11.00
N LEU A 210 -10.11 -1.83 11.18
CA LEU A 210 -9.15 -1.72 10.09
C LEU A 210 -7.80 -2.36 10.47
N TRP A 211 -7.22 -3.10 9.53
CA TRP A 211 -5.84 -3.56 9.58
C TRP A 211 -4.97 -2.70 8.65
N LEU A 212 -3.90 -2.14 9.19
CA LEU A 212 -2.87 -1.44 8.45
C LEU A 212 -1.66 -2.36 8.27
N ILE A 213 -1.25 -2.57 7.03
CA ILE A 213 -0.17 -3.50 6.71
C ILE A 213 1.05 -2.73 6.20
N ALA A 214 2.20 -2.92 6.87
CA ALA A 214 3.49 -2.38 6.50
C ALA A 214 4.59 -3.41 6.80
N ALA A 215 4.53 -4.54 6.11
CA ALA A 215 5.23 -5.78 6.44
C ALA A 215 6.07 -6.32 5.27
N GLY A 216 6.73 -5.44 4.52
CA GLY A 216 7.57 -5.81 3.38
C GLY A 216 6.84 -6.68 2.35
N GLU A 217 7.57 -7.58 1.72
CA GLU A 217 7.00 -8.44 0.67
C GLU A 217 6.01 -9.48 1.23
N LEU A 218 6.23 -9.98 2.45
CA LEU A 218 5.25 -10.86 3.10
C LEU A 218 3.93 -10.14 3.42
N GLY A 219 3.99 -8.82 3.60
CA GLY A 219 2.82 -7.98 3.81
C GLY A 219 1.78 -8.05 2.69
N ARG A 220 2.20 -8.44 1.47
CA ARG A 220 1.31 -8.59 0.31
C ARG A 220 0.28 -9.71 0.47
N ILE A 221 0.54 -10.67 1.36
CA ILE A 221 -0.32 -11.82 1.60
C ILE A 221 -1.49 -11.45 2.52
N TYR A 222 -1.24 -10.60 3.50
CA TYR A 222 -2.17 -10.39 4.60
C TYR A 222 -3.48 -9.67 4.22
N PRO A 223 -3.51 -8.67 3.31
CA PRO A 223 -4.76 -7.99 2.97
C PRO A 223 -5.82 -8.92 2.38
N GLY A 224 -5.43 -9.80 1.46
CA GLY A 224 -6.35 -10.77 0.87
C GLY A 224 -6.86 -11.78 1.91
N LEU A 225 -5.98 -12.28 2.79
CA LEU A 225 -6.36 -13.20 3.84
C LEU A 225 -7.31 -12.54 4.85
N ILE A 226 -7.02 -11.31 5.30
CA ILE A 226 -7.88 -10.56 6.22
C ILE A 226 -9.25 -10.36 5.61
N LYS A 227 -9.33 -9.95 4.33
CA LYS A 227 -10.60 -9.80 3.62
C LYS A 227 -11.34 -11.12 3.51
N PHE A 228 -10.67 -12.20 3.15
CA PHE A 228 -11.27 -13.55 3.07
C PHE A 228 -11.89 -13.98 4.40
N LYS A 229 -11.26 -13.59 5.52
CA LYS A 229 -11.77 -13.85 6.88
C LYS A 229 -12.78 -12.80 7.36
N GLY A 230 -13.32 -11.96 6.48
CA GLY A 230 -14.35 -10.97 6.79
C GLY A 230 -13.83 -9.64 7.38
N GLY A 231 -12.51 -9.44 7.42
CA GLY A 231 -11.88 -8.22 7.92
C GLY A 231 -11.70 -7.15 6.83
N ARG A 232 -11.11 -6.03 7.23
CA ARG A 232 -10.80 -4.87 6.38
C ARG A 232 -9.33 -4.56 6.49
N ALA A 233 -8.62 -4.58 5.37
CA ALA A 233 -7.17 -4.39 5.33
C ALA A 233 -6.75 -3.36 4.28
N PHE A 234 -5.78 -2.56 4.64
CA PHE A 234 -5.17 -1.57 3.79
C PHE A 234 -3.64 -1.66 3.88
N ASP A 235 -2.99 -2.04 2.79
CA ASP A 235 -1.53 -2.06 2.71
C ASP A 235 -1.00 -0.63 2.54
N VAL A 236 -0.52 -0.06 3.64
CA VAL A 236 0.05 1.28 3.69
C VAL A 236 1.53 1.29 3.30
N GLY A 237 2.20 0.13 3.31
CA GLY A 237 3.62 0.03 2.98
C GLY A 237 4.48 1.02 3.76
N SER A 238 5.40 1.70 3.07
CA SER A 238 6.33 2.66 3.68
C SER A 238 5.70 3.99 4.12
N LEU A 239 4.38 4.19 3.96
CA LEU A 239 3.69 5.33 4.56
C LEU A 239 3.84 5.33 6.08
N ILE A 240 3.90 4.15 6.68
CA ILE A 240 4.13 4.01 8.12
C ILE A 240 5.48 4.62 8.56
N ASP A 241 6.50 4.56 7.72
CA ASP A 241 7.80 5.17 7.99
C ASP A 241 7.67 6.69 8.03
N PHE A 242 6.94 7.27 7.08
CA PHE A 242 6.66 8.69 7.07
C PHE A 242 5.94 9.15 8.34
N TRP A 243 4.92 8.42 8.77
CA TRP A 243 4.21 8.73 10.02
C TRP A 243 5.09 8.63 11.26
N CYS A 244 6.13 7.80 11.23
CA CYS A 244 7.00 7.56 12.39
C CYS A 244 8.24 8.44 12.41
N THR A 245 8.87 8.76 11.29
CA THR A 245 10.18 9.43 11.27
C THR A 245 10.12 10.94 11.20
N ARG A 246 8.98 11.54 10.85
CA ARG A 246 8.88 12.95 10.44
C ARG A 246 9.76 13.32 9.23
N GLU A 247 10.48 12.38 8.67
CA GLU A 247 11.29 12.59 7.49
C GLU A 247 10.43 12.28 6.27
N VAL A 248 10.30 13.27 5.40
CA VAL A 248 9.68 13.07 4.09
C VAL A 248 10.57 12.09 3.31
N PRO A 249 10.08 10.89 2.96
CA PRO A 249 10.84 9.98 2.14
C PRO A 249 11.38 10.71 0.89
N SER A 250 12.63 10.44 0.51
CA SER A 250 13.29 11.14 -0.61
C SER A 250 12.46 11.17 -1.88
N ARG A 251 11.68 10.12 -2.12
CA ARG A 251 10.74 9.98 -3.24
C ARG A 251 9.51 10.89 -3.15
N LEU A 252 9.13 11.35 -1.95
CA LEU A 252 8.03 12.31 -1.74
C LEU A 252 8.50 13.77 -1.72
N LYS A 253 9.81 14.03 -1.54
CA LYS A 253 10.37 15.38 -1.54
C LYS A 253 10.00 16.20 -2.77
N PRO A 254 10.04 15.67 -4.01
CA PRO A 254 9.63 16.43 -5.18
C PRO A 254 8.16 16.87 -5.13
N TYR A 255 7.26 16.03 -4.62
CA TYR A 255 5.83 16.37 -4.49
C TYR A 255 5.60 17.44 -3.42
N MET A 256 6.32 17.37 -2.32
CA MET A 256 6.25 18.36 -1.25
C MET A 256 6.78 19.72 -1.71
N GLN A 257 7.87 19.75 -2.49
CA GLN A 257 8.42 21.00 -3.04
C GLN A 257 7.47 21.67 -4.03
N GLU A 258 6.83 20.91 -4.91
CA GLU A 258 5.82 21.44 -5.83
C GLU A 258 4.58 21.96 -5.10
N THR A 259 4.18 21.29 -4.04
CA THR A 259 3.03 21.71 -3.22
C THR A 259 3.34 22.97 -2.43
N ILE A 260 4.60 23.18 -2.04
CA ILE A 260 5.07 24.40 -1.35
C ILE A 260 4.98 25.65 -2.24
N HIS A 261 5.00 25.54 -3.55
CA HIS A 261 4.86 26.64 -4.50
C HIS A 261 3.45 26.82 -5.11
N SER A 262 2.47 26.03 -4.65
CA SER A 262 1.07 26.05 -5.11
C SER A 262 0.18 26.80 -4.11
N PRO A 263 -1.00 27.34 -4.52
CA PRO A 263 -2.03 27.80 -3.57
C PRO A 263 -2.48 26.76 -2.55
N LEU A 264 -2.23 25.48 -2.81
CA LEU A 264 -2.37 24.38 -1.84
C LEU A 264 -1.35 24.47 -0.69
N LYS A 265 -0.32 25.33 -0.80
CA LYS A 265 0.69 25.58 0.23
C LYS A 265 0.09 26.04 1.57
N LEU A 266 -0.99 26.81 1.55
CA LEU A 266 -1.67 27.27 2.77
C LEU A 266 -2.35 26.13 3.53
N ILE A 267 -2.89 25.15 2.80
CA ILE A 267 -3.58 24.01 3.40
C ILE A 267 -2.59 23.07 4.10
N LEU A 268 -1.37 22.95 3.57
CA LEU A 268 -0.32 22.12 4.18
C LEU A 268 0.36 22.80 5.37
N THR A 269 0.42 24.15 5.42
CA THR A 269 1.14 24.85 6.48
C THR A 269 0.34 25.00 7.78
N GLU A 270 -0.97 25.15 7.73
CA GLU A 270 -1.75 25.36 8.96
C GLU A 270 -2.24 24.04 9.57
N GLU A 271 -2.69 23.08 8.77
CA GLU A 271 -3.27 21.84 9.29
C GLU A 271 -2.35 20.62 9.14
N GLY A 272 -1.48 20.58 8.14
CA GLY A 272 -0.45 19.55 8.02
C GLY A 272 0.68 19.73 9.03
N MET A 273 0.95 20.95 9.49
CA MET A 273 1.86 21.23 10.58
C MET A 273 1.26 20.85 11.95
N GLU A 274 -0.04 20.95 12.15
CA GLU A 274 -0.67 20.38 13.34
C GLU A 274 -0.49 18.87 13.38
N PHE A 275 -0.69 18.16 12.27
CA PHE A 275 -0.37 16.74 12.18
C PHE A 275 1.12 16.46 12.45
N TYR A 276 2.02 17.31 11.96
CA TYR A 276 3.46 17.23 12.25
C TYR A 276 3.79 17.57 13.72
N ASN A 277 3.05 18.45 14.37
CA ASN A 277 3.28 18.84 15.75
C ASN A 277 2.70 17.86 16.78
N TYR A 278 1.72 17.03 16.38
CA TYR A 278 1.13 15.99 17.22
C TYR A 278 1.80 14.61 17.07
N ILE A 279 2.61 14.38 16.02
CA ILE A 279 3.45 13.21 15.86
C ILE A 279 4.88 13.47 16.34
#